data_aa30e1dd38eeaa68ad1bd110a289a40e
#
_entry.id   aa30e1dd38eeaa68ad1bd110a289a40e
#
_cell.length_a   1.000
_cell.length_b   1.000
_cell.length_c   1.000
_cell.angle_alpha   90.00
_cell.angle_beta   90.00
_cell.angle_gamma   90.00
#
_symmetry.space_group_name_H-M   'P 1'
#
loop_
_entity.id
_entity.type
_entity.pdbx_description
1 polymer ?
#
loop_
_entity_poly.entity_id
_entity_poly.type
_entity_poly.pdbx_seq_one_letter_code
_entity_poly.pdbx_strand_id
1 'polypeptide(L)'
;MNRVGSRAFTIVELLIVIVVIAILAAITIVAYNGIQNRARMASVQADTSNALKKIKVFQTENASESYPTSVSSCPTPATGTVCLSGSGGNTIDYFVDNSVSPASYCLSSSRSSGESYFVDDAGQALPGSCVMKSCYDIQQGGGSHGTGFYWIKPTTADAQRVYCDMQTSGGGWTLIVTSAGAGTHWDSNSIRSYNESTPSISQSYSILNKANNIKANLGNKLNYRIDANAFGSWGGVWEAPYANSFVATAAANNSTNIQKYNTWTIDGDGSNGTQSLTNNMPWLSSAPQLLSTWHGTGNWFGSMVTNQTGWNTAPYITPELTAPNVIWYWVK
;
A
#
# COMPACT_ATOMS: atom_id res chain seq x y z
N MET A 1 -72.18 30.70 35.26
CA MET A 1 -71.43 29.66 34.54
C MET A 1 -70.79 30.30 33.34
N ASN A 2 -69.49 30.63 33.40
CA ASN A 2 -68.72 31.16 32.25
C ASN A 2 -68.30 29.96 31.36
N ARG A 3 -68.81 29.89 30.15
CA ARG A 3 -68.30 28.93 29.14
C ARG A 3 -66.99 29.51 28.63
N VAL A 4 -65.88 28.85 28.96
CA VAL A 4 -64.61 29.08 28.30
C VAL A 4 -64.73 28.56 26.88
N GLY A 5 -64.72 29.47 25.89
CA GLY A 5 -64.73 29.14 24.48
C GLY A 5 -63.47 28.40 24.13
N SER A 6 -63.54 27.10 23.73
CA SER A 6 -62.43 26.36 23.18
C SER A 6 -62.09 26.95 21.79
N ARG A 7 -60.91 27.56 21.68
CA ARG A 7 -60.37 27.98 20.38
C ARG A 7 -59.98 26.72 19.60
N ALA A 8 -60.61 26.51 18.46
CA ALA A 8 -60.23 25.44 17.52
C ALA A 8 -58.99 25.89 16.73
N PHE A 9 -58.03 25.00 16.62
CA PHE A 9 -56.84 25.24 15.76
C PHE A 9 -57.22 25.24 14.27
N THR A 10 -56.61 26.15 13.52
CA THR A 10 -56.75 26.16 12.06
C THR A 10 -55.85 25.08 11.44
N ILE A 11 -56.25 24.56 10.26
CA ILE A 11 -55.42 23.60 9.48
C ILE A 11 -54.06 24.21 9.13
N VAL A 12 -54.03 25.52 8.89
CA VAL A 12 -52.81 26.26 8.55
C VAL A 12 -51.82 26.32 9.72
N GLU A 13 -52.31 26.56 10.95
CA GLU A 13 -51.47 26.57 12.16
C GLU A 13 -50.84 25.20 12.39
N LEU A 14 -51.57 24.11 12.18
CA LEU A 14 -51.06 22.78 12.33
C LEU A 14 -49.99 22.48 11.24
N LEU A 15 -50.23 22.89 9.99
CA LEU A 15 -49.33 22.66 8.86
C LEU A 15 -48.01 23.37 9.04
N ILE A 16 -48.02 24.63 9.51
CA ILE A 16 -46.77 25.38 9.78
C ILE A 16 -45.95 24.68 10.86
N VAL A 17 -46.58 24.23 11.94
CA VAL A 17 -45.90 23.55 13.06
C VAL A 17 -45.20 22.26 12.57
N ILE A 18 -45.89 21.41 11.81
CA ILE A 18 -45.29 20.17 11.33
C ILE A 18 -44.15 20.42 10.35
N VAL A 19 -44.24 21.43 9.48
CA VAL A 19 -43.17 21.80 8.55
C VAL A 19 -41.93 22.31 9.31
N VAL A 20 -42.15 23.18 10.33
CA VAL A 20 -41.02 23.69 11.16
C VAL A 20 -40.34 22.55 11.90
N ILE A 21 -41.13 21.64 12.53
CA ILE A 21 -40.57 20.47 13.23
C ILE A 21 -39.81 19.59 12.24
N ALA A 22 -40.31 19.34 11.04
CA ALA A 22 -39.64 18.53 10.04
C ALA A 22 -38.28 19.12 9.62
N ILE A 23 -38.22 20.45 9.41
CA ILE A 23 -36.97 21.15 9.09
C ILE A 23 -35.97 21.08 10.26
N LEU A 24 -36.41 21.35 11.48
CA LEU A 24 -35.56 21.28 12.64
C LEU A 24 -35.04 19.86 12.90
N ALA A 25 -35.89 18.83 12.73
CA ALA A 25 -35.48 17.44 12.85
C ALA A 25 -34.42 17.07 11.78
N ALA A 26 -34.62 17.52 10.54
CA ALA A 26 -33.63 17.25 9.47
C ALA A 26 -32.26 17.85 9.79
N ILE A 27 -32.22 19.11 10.25
CA ILE A 27 -30.96 19.79 10.61
C ILE A 27 -30.30 19.12 11.82
N THR A 28 -31.07 18.75 12.83
CA THR A 28 -30.54 18.13 14.05
C THR A 28 -29.94 16.75 13.78
N ILE A 29 -30.55 15.93 12.92
CA ILE A 29 -30.03 14.60 12.55
C ILE A 29 -28.67 14.74 11.84
N VAL A 30 -28.53 15.68 10.90
CA VAL A 30 -27.27 15.88 10.16
C VAL A 30 -26.17 16.37 11.11
N ALA A 31 -26.48 17.35 11.99
CA ALA A 31 -25.54 17.88 12.97
C ALA A 31 -25.11 16.80 13.97
N TYR A 32 -26.05 15.99 14.46
CA TYR A 32 -25.80 14.92 15.42
C TYR A 32 -24.85 13.85 14.83
N ASN A 33 -25.09 13.41 13.60
CA ASN A 33 -24.22 12.45 12.93
C ASN A 33 -22.80 12.99 12.76
N GLY A 34 -22.64 14.26 12.43
CA GLY A 34 -21.34 14.91 12.32
C GLY A 34 -20.56 14.95 13.64
N ILE A 35 -21.26 15.24 14.74
CA ILE A 35 -20.68 15.24 16.10
C ILE A 35 -20.28 13.84 16.53
N GLN A 36 -21.13 12.86 16.30
CA GLN A 36 -20.85 11.46 16.60
C GLN A 36 -19.59 10.95 15.88
N ASN A 37 -19.46 11.24 14.58
CA ASN A 37 -18.29 10.82 13.79
C ASN A 37 -17.00 11.47 14.32
N ARG A 38 -17.03 12.77 14.65
CA ARG A 38 -15.89 13.46 15.26
C ARG A 38 -15.51 12.87 16.63
N ALA A 39 -16.49 12.54 17.48
CA ALA A 39 -16.24 11.91 18.76
C ALA A 39 -15.62 10.52 18.62
N ARG A 40 -16.07 9.73 17.64
CA ARG A 40 -15.50 8.42 17.33
C ARG A 40 -14.05 8.53 16.84
N MET A 41 -13.78 9.42 15.90
CA MET A 41 -12.41 9.69 15.42
C MET A 41 -11.49 10.13 16.56
N ALA A 42 -11.95 11.05 17.41
CA ALA A 42 -11.17 11.50 18.57
C ALA A 42 -10.85 10.37 19.55
N SER A 43 -11.80 9.45 19.78
CA SER A 43 -11.60 8.26 20.61
C SER A 43 -10.53 7.34 20.03
N VAL A 44 -10.60 7.02 18.74
CA VAL A 44 -9.62 6.18 18.05
C VAL A 44 -8.23 6.82 18.05
N GLN A 45 -8.14 8.12 17.78
CA GLN A 45 -6.88 8.87 17.82
C GLN A 45 -6.28 8.92 19.24
N ALA A 46 -7.11 9.08 20.27
CA ALA A 46 -6.65 9.05 21.64
C ALA A 46 -6.10 7.70 22.05
N ASP A 47 -6.76 6.59 21.66
CA ASP A 47 -6.29 5.24 21.92
C ASP A 47 -4.93 4.99 21.25
N THR A 48 -4.78 5.38 19.97
CA THR A 48 -3.52 5.27 19.25
C THR A 48 -2.40 6.05 19.94
N SER A 49 -2.69 7.29 20.35
CA SER A 49 -1.71 8.16 21.04
C SER A 49 -1.30 7.63 22.41
N ASN A 50 -2.27 7.07 23.16
CA ASN A 50 -1.98 6.46 24.46
C ASN A 50 -1.19 5.16 24.32
N ALA A 51 -1.50 4.37 23.31
CA ALA A 51 -0.75 3.15 22.98
C ALA A 51 0.69 3.46 22.59
N LEU A 52 0.91 4.49 21.75
CA LEU A 52 2.25 4.97 21.41
C LEU A 52 3.09 5.28 22.66
N LYS A 53 2.52 6.04 23.62
CA LYS A 53 3.23 6.38 24.85
C LYS A 53 3.67 5.14 25.62
N LYS A 54 2.78 4.15 25.77
CA LYS A 54 3.09 2.90 26.47
C LYS A 54 4.17 2.07 25.76
N ILE A 55 4.11 1.99 24.42
CA ILE A 55 5.14 1.30 23.61
C ILE A 55 6.49 1.98 23.76
N LYS A 56 6.53 3.31 23.73
CA LYS A 56 7.77 4.08 23.89
C LYS A 56 8.35 3.93 25.31
N VAL A 57 7.53 3.94 26.35
CA VAL A 57 7.98 3.65 27.72
C VAL A 57 8.58 2.24 27.80
N PHE A 58 7.91 1.24 27.25
CA PHE A 58 8.44 -0.12 27.21
C PHE A 58 9.80 -0.18 26.49
N GLN A 59 9.93 0.47 25.33
CA GLN A 59 11.18 0.52 24.57
C GLN A 59 12.32 1.15 25.38
N THR A 60 12.06 2.23 26.09
CA THR A 60 13.09 2.93 26.88
C THR A 60 13.49 2.17 28.16
N GLU A 61 12.59 1.36 28.70
CA GLU A 61 12.87 0.50 29.87
C GLU A 61 13.57 -0.81 29.51
N ASN A 62 13.56 -1.17 28.23
CA ASN A 62 14.14 -2.39 27.72
C ASN A 62 15.58 -2.16 27.26
N ALA A 63 16.54 -2.85 27.87
CA ALA A 63 17.98 -2.71 27.55
C ALA A 63 18.35 -3.03 26.10
N SER A 64 17.52 -3.76 25.37
CA SER A 64 17.69 -4.06 23.93
C SER A 64 17.02 -3.04 23.01
N GLU A 65 16.37 -2.01 23.56
CA GLU A 65 15.60 -1.02 22.80
C GLU A 65 14.53 -1.62 21.86
N SER A 66 14.17 -2.88 22.10
CA SER A 66 13.16 -3.59 21.32
C SER A 66 11.74 -3.19 21.71
N TYR A 67 10.82 -3.36 20.77
CA TYR A 67 9.40 -3.16 21.02
C TYR A 67 8.76 -4.37 21.72
N PRO A 68 7.59 -4.20 22.36
CA PRO A 68 6.85 -5.32 22.92
C PRO A 68 6.62 -6.41 21.86
N THR A 69 6.78 -7.67 22.21
CA THR A 69 6.54 -8.79 21.28
C THR A 69 5.07 -8.98 20.96
N SER A 70 4.19 -8.53 21.87
CA SER A 70 2.74 -8.50 21.64
C SER A 70 2.07 -7.48 22.56
N VAL A 71 0.82 -7.19 22.29
CA VAL A 71 -0.05 -6.41 23.16
C VAL A 71 -1.15 -7.32 23.72
N SER A 72 -1.47 -7.15 25.00
CA SER A 72 -2.52 -7.91 25.65
C SER A 72 -3.58 -7.00 26.24
N SER A 73 -4.77 -7.51 26.46
CA SER A 73 -5.80 -6.81 27.22
C SER A 73 -5.41 -6.65 28.69
N CYS A 74 -5.71 -5.48 29.26
CA CYS A 74 -5.46 -5.18 30.66
C CYS A 74 -6.29 -6.08 31.61
N PRO A 75 -5.86 -6.32 32.89
CA PRO A 75 -4.85 -5.53 33.61
C PRO A 75 -3.44 -6.12 33.68
N THR A 76 -3.22 -7.39 33.33
CA THR A 76 -1.95 -8.07 33.63
C THR A 76 -1.18 -8.44 32.37
N PRO A 77 -0.22 -7.61 31.91
CA PRO A 77 0.65 -7.99 30.82
C PRO A 77 1.64 -9.06 31.23
N ALA A 78 1.90 -10.01 30.34
CA ALA A 78 3.01 -10.95 30.50
C ALA A 78 4.35 -10.26 30.24
N THR A 79 5.46 -10.90 30.66
CA THR A 79 6.80 -10.39 30.37
C THR A 79 6.99 -10.17 28.88
N GLY A 80 7.51 -9.02 28.47
CA GLY A 80 7.72 -8.66 27.05
C GLY A 80 6.47 -8.16 26.35
N THR A 81 5.36 -7.96 27.07
CA THR A 81 4.10 -7.45 26.52
C THR A 81 3.69 -6.13 27.16
N VAL A 82 2.83 -5.39 26.47
CA VAL A 82 2.22 -4.15 26.98
C VAL A 82 0.71 -4.29 27.04
N CYS A 83 0.12 -3.82 28.12
CA CYS A 83 -1.33 -3.80 28.28
C CYS A 83 -1.91 -2.64 27.45
N LEU A 84 -2.62 -2.98 26.37
CA LEU A 84 -3.38 -2.05 25.55
C LEU A 84 -4.83 -2.52 25.42
N SER A 85 -5.75 -1.58 25.56
CA SER A 85 -7.16 -1.83 25.27
C SER A 85 -7.77 -0.63 24.58
N GLY A 86 -8.58 -0.90 23.56
CA GLY A 86 -9.35 0.13 22.88
C GLY A 86 -10.51 0.62 23.76
N SER A 87 -10.80 1.91 23.74
CA SER A 87 -11.92 2.52 24.42
C SER A 87 -13.19 2.45 23.55
N GLY A 88 -14.36 2.38 24.22
CA GLY A 88 -15.65 2.54 23.55
C GLY A 88 -15.95 1.59 22.39
N GLY A 89 -15.36 0.38 22.38
CA GLY A 89 -15.53 -0.62 21.33
C GLY A 89 -14.55 -0.47 20.17
N ASN A 90 -13.45 0.25 20.35
CA ASN A 90 -12.32 0.25 19.42
C ASN A 90 -11.52 -1.04 19.57
N THR A 91 -10.97 -1.53 18.45
CA THR A 91 -10.03 -2.66 18.40
C THR A 91 -8.62 -2.15 18.18
N ILE A 92 -7.63 -2.87 18.73
CA ILE A 92 -6.22 -2.56 18.54
C ILE A 92 -5.58 -3.72 17.78
N ASP A 93 -4.95 -3.39 16.65
CA ASP A 93 -4.06 -4.28 15.90
C ASP A 93 -2.62 -3.86 16.16
N TYR A 94 -1.74 -4.85 16.33
CA TYR A 94 -0.33 -4.60 16.59
C TYR A 94 0.53 -5.62 15.85
N PHE A 95 1.52 -5.11 15.13
CA PHE A 95 2.53 -5.90 14.42
C PHE A 95 3.91 -5.39 14.80
N VAL A 96 4.87 -6.29 14.94
CA VAL A 96 6.23 -5.95 15.36
C VAL A 96 7.24 -6.83 14.65
N ASP A 97 8.37 -6.24 14.30
CA ASP A 97 9.55 -6.93 13.82
C ASP A 97 10.77 -6.42 14.58
N ASN A 98 11.20 -7.17 15.57
CA ASN A 98 12.41 -6.91 16.36
C ASN A 98 13.65 -7.56 15.74
N SER A 99 13.53 -8.29 14.64
CA SER A 99 14.66 -8.94 13.96
C SER A 99 15.40 -7.98 13.02
N VAL A 100 14.81 -6.85 12.68
CA VAL A 100 15.40 -5.81 11.82
C VAL A 100 16.07 -4.71 12.67
N SER A 101 17.04 -4.03 12.10
CA SER A 101 17.70 -2.88 12.75
C SER A 101 17.56 -1.63 11.86
N PRO A 102 16.92 -0.57 12.33
CA PRO A 102 16.17 -0.47 13.60
C PRO A 102 14.93 -1.37 13.63
N ALA A 103 14.54 -1.83 14.82
CA ALA A 103 13.31 -2.56 15.03
C ALA A 103 12.08 -1.75 14.56
N SER A 104 11.06 -2.42 14.07
CA SER A 104 9.88 -1.77 13.50
C SER A 104 8.59 -2.31 14.09
N TYR A 105 7.60 -1.45 14.22
CA TYR A 105 6.26 -1.84 14.63
C TYR A 105 5.20 -1.05 13.87
N CYS A 106 3.97 -1.54 13.88
CA CYS A 106 2.78 -0.79 13.52
C CYS A 106 1.66 -1.12 14.48
N LEU A 107 1.04 -0.08 15.04
CA LEU A 107 -0.11 -0.20 15.90
C LEU A 107 -1.25 0.61 15.30
N SER A 108 -2.42 0.02 15.17
CA SER A 108 -3.62 0.76 14.79
C SER A 108 -4.75 0.54 15.79
N SER A 109 -5.50 1.61 16.01
CA SER A 109 -6.81 1.56 16.65
C SER A 109 -7.87 1.78 15.58
N SER A 110 -8.87 0.92 15.55
CA SER A 110 -9.94 0.96 14.56
C SER A 110 -11.29 0.69 15.18
N ARG A 111 -12.35 1.17 14.51
CA ARG A 111 -13.74 0.94 14.90
C ARG A 111 -14.48 0.25 13.75
N SER A 112 -15.48 -0.55 14.10
CA SER A 112 -16.32 -1.24 13.12
C SER A 112 -17.08 -0.29 12.16
N SER A 113 -17.23 0.99 12.53
CA SER A 113 -17.80 2.04 11.69
C SER A 113 -16.83 2.61 10.64
N GLY A 114 -15.57 2.17 10.63
CA GLY A 114 -14.56 2.51 9.62
C GLY A 114 -13.54 3.55 10.03
N GLU A 115 -13.72 4.22 11.17
CA GLU A 115 -12.71 5.17 11.68
C GLU A 115 -11.47 4.40 12.16
N SER A 116 -10.29 4.85 11.75
CA SER A 116 -9.02 4.25 12.15
C SER A 116 -7.87 5.26 12.16
N TYR A 117 -6.95 5.05 13.10
CA TYR A 117 -5.66 5.73 13.20
C TYR A 117 -4.57 4.71 13.46
N PHE A 118 -3.41 4.95 12.92
CA PHE A 118 -2.24 4.11 13.18
C PHE A 118 -1.02 4.94 13.57
N VAL A 119 -0.06 4.26 14.17
CA VAL A 119 1.28 4.77 14.45
C VAL A 119 2.28 3.65 14.20
N ASP A 120 3.40 4.00 13.63
CA ASP A 120 4.52 3.10 13.37
C ASP A 120 5.83 3.67 13.97
N ASP A 121 6.95 3.09 13.59
CA ASP A 121 8.28 3.52 14.03
C ASP A 121 8.63 4.97 13.63
N ALA A 122 7.93 5.59 12.65
CA ALA A 122 8.04 7.02 12.39
C ALA A 122 7.47 7.90 13.53
N GLY A 123 6.64 7.32 14.42
CA GLY A 123 6.24 7.95 15.69
C GLY A 123 5.15 9.01 15.58
N GLN A 124 4.46 9.09 14.46
CA GLN A 124 3.34 10.00 14.24
C GLN A 124 2.03 9.22 14.10
N ALA A 125 0.99 9.64 14.85
CA ALA A 125 -0.34 9.08 14.67
C ALA A 125 -1.00 9.67 13.42
N LEU A 126 -1.33 8.82 12.46
CA LEU A 126 -1.90 9.18 11.17
C LEU A 126 -3.24 8.47 10.94
N PRO A 127 -4.14 9.04 10.13
CA PRO A 127 -5.35 8.34 9.69
C PRO A 127 -5.00 7.06 8.93
N GLY A 128 -5.81 6.01 9.10
CA GLY A 128 -5.61 4.73 8.44
C GLY A 128 -5.31 3.60 9.42
N SER A 129 -4.81 2.48 8.90
CA SER A 129 -4.59 1.27 9.69
C SER A 129 -3.37 0.51 9.19
N CYS A 130 -2.72 -0.23 10.08
CA CYS A 130 -1.69 -1.20 9.75
C CYS A 130 -2.19 -2.37 8.88
N VAL A 131 -3.49 -2.49 8.69
CA VAL A 131 -4.11 -3.53 7.86
C VAL A 131 -4.49 -3.05 6.46
N MET A 132 -4.04 -1.88 6.05
CA MET A 132 -4.18 -1.41 4.66
C MET A 132 -3.47 -2.37 3.72
N LYS A 133 -4.08 -2.62 2.56
CA LYS A 133 -3.62 -3.66 1.64
C LYS A 133 -2.37 -3.25 0.84
N SER A 134 -2.15 -1.94 0.64
CA SER A 134 -1.10 -1.40 -0.22
C SER A 134 -0.66 0.01 0.19
N CYS A 135 0.49 0.44 -0.32
CA CYS A 135 0.94 1.83 -0.19
C CYS A 135 -0.06 2.83 -0.81
N TYR A 136 -0.76 2.42 -1.87
CA TYR A 136 -1.82 3.23 -2.46
C TYR A 136 -2.97 3.47 -1.49
N ASP A 137 -3.45 2.42 -0.83
CA ASP A 137 -4.54 2.55 0.14
C ASP A 137 -4.12 3.42 1.35
N ILE A 138 -2.87 3.30 1.81
CA ILE A 138 -2.30 4.16 2.87
C ILE A 138 -2.32 5.62 2.42
N GLN A 139 -1.87 5.91 1.21
CA GLN A 139 -1.85 7.27 0.67
C GLN A 139 -3.26 7.85 0.52
N GLN A 140 -4.20 7.08 -0.02
CA GLN A 140 -5.61 7.50 -0.15
C GLN A 140 -6.28 7.73 1.20
N GLY A 141 -5.93 6.95 2.21
CA GLY A 141 -6.41 7.11 3.58
C GLY A 141 -5.78 8.27 4.36
N GLY A 142 -4.82 8.99 3.78
CA GLY A 142 -4.12 10.10 4.44
C GLY A 142 -3.04 9.65 5.43
N GLY A 143 -2.66 8.36 5.41
CA GLY A 143 -1.66 7.77 6.31
C GLY A 143 -0.21 7.91 5.85
N SER A 144 0.06 8.75 4.83
CA SER A 144 1.41 8.92 4.32
C SER A 144 2.24 9.88 5.19
N HIS A 145 3.40 9.43 5.62
CA HIS A 145 4.46 10.25 6.24
C HIS A 145 5.66 10.47 5.30
N GLY A 146 5.48 10.24 3.98
CA GLY A 146 6.53 10.37 2.97
C GLY A 146 6.99 9.02 2.44
N THR A 147 8.01 9.03 1.55
CA THR A 147 8.62 7.82 1.02
C THR A 147 9.43 7.10 2.10
N GLY A 148 9.21 5.80 2.26
CA GLY A 148 9.87 5.02 3.30
C GLY A 148 9.24 3.65 3.54
N PHE A 149 9.52 3.08 4.71
CA PHE A 149 8.96 1.78 5.10
C PHE A 149 7.60 1.93 5.75
N TYR A 150 6.70 1.01 5.41
CA TYR A 150 5.35 0.93 5.93
C TYR A 150 4.95 -0.52 6.19
N TRP A 151 3.97 -0.71 7.03
CA TRP A 151 3.30 -1.99 7.19
C TRP A 151 2.06 -2.05 6.30
N ILE A 152 1.90 -3.17 5.60
CA ILE A 152 0.70 -3.49 4.81
C ILE A 152 0.20 -4.89 5.15
N LYS A 153 -1.06 -5.15 4.86
CA LYS A 153 -1.67 -6.47 5.01
C LYS A 153 -2.41 -6.85 3.73
N PRO A 154 -1.70 -7.31 2.71
CA PRO A 154 -2.30 -7.61 1.40
C PRO A 154 -3.26 -8.79 1.42
N THR A 155 -3.16 -9.65 2.43
CA THR A 155 -4.07 -10.79 2.67
C THR A 155 -4.56 -10.79 4.11
N THR A 156 -5.58 -11.61 4.43
CA THR A 156 -6.11 -11.69 5.80
C THR A 156 -5.15 -12.32 6.80
N ALA A 157 -4.08 -12.98 6.34
CA ALA A 157 -3.16 -13.73 7.19
C ALA A 157 -1.88 -12.98 7.57
N ASP A 158 -1.30 -12.20 6.64
CA ASP A 158 0.08 -11.72 6.78
C ASP A 158 0.19 -10.21 6.69
N ALA A 159 0.46 -9.57 7.82
CA ALA A 159 0.99 -8.22 7.85
C ALA A 159 2.50 -8.28 7.57
N GLN A 160 3.00 -7.39 6.73
CA GLN A 160 4.41 -7.35 6.38
C GLN A 160 4.89 -5.92 6.16
N ARG A 161 6.16 -5.71 6.38
CA ARG A 161 6.83 -4.45 6.07
C ARG A 161 7.15 -4.39 4.59
N VAL A 162 6.96 -3.24 3.97
CA VAL A 162 7.29 -2.95 2.57
C VAL A 162 7.91 -1.57 2.44
N TYR A 163 8.54 -1.30 1.31
CA TYR A 163 8.96 0.05 0.98
C TYR A 163 7.92 0.71 0.07
N CYS A 164 7.50 1.92 0.45
CA CYS A 164 6.55 2.73 -0.30
C CYS A 164 7.24 3.96 -0.89
N ASP A 165 7.04 4.21 -2.17
CA ASP A 165 7.34 5.51 -2.76
C ASP A 165 6.06 6.33 -2.83
N MET A 166 6.01 7.36 -1.98
CA MET A 166 4.84 8.21 -1.82
C MET A 166 4.90 9.50 -2.65
N GLN A 167 5.94 9.66 -3.48
CA GLN A 167 6.21 10.90 -4.19
C GLN A 167 6.25 10.74 -5.72
N THR A 168 7.04 9.81 -6.22
CA THR A 168 7.28 9.65 -7.66
C THR A 168 5.99 9.31 -8.40
N SER A 169 5.71 10.00 -9.50
CA SER A 169 4.53 9.77 -10.36
C SER A 169 3.21 9.63 -9.59
N GLY A 170 2.98 10.58 -8.69
CA GLY A 170 1.77 10.66 -7.89
C GLY A 170 1.75 9.75 -6.65
N GLY A 171 2.86 9.08 -6.33
CA GLY A 171 3.02 8.29 -5.10
C GLY A 171 2.12 7.07 -4.98
N GLY A 172 2.12 6.47 -3.79
CA GLY A 172 1.32 5.28 -3.48
C GLY A 172 1.85 3.98 -4.09
N TRP A 173 3.13 3.95 -4.45
CA TRP A 173 3.77 2.79 -5.05
C TRP A 173 4.30 1.81 -4.02
N THR A 174 3.90 0.57 -4.12
CA THR A 174 4.42 -0.54 -3.30
C THR A 174 5.55 -1.23 -4.04
N LEU A 175 6.73 -1.31 -3.45
CA LEU A 175 7.86 -2.07 -3.99
C LEU A 175 7.55 -3.56 -3.95
N ILE A 176 7.62 -4.20 -5.11
CA ILE A 176 7.37 -5.65 -5.24
C ILE A 176 8.60 -6.45 -5.59
N VAL A 177 9.56 -5.86 -6.30
CA VAL A 177 10.85 -6.48 -6.61
C VAL A 177 11.96 -5.45 -6.61
N THR A 178 13.06 -5.78 -5.96
CA THR A 178 14.37 -5.14 -6.14
C THR A 178 15.33 -6.16 -6.71
N SER A 179 15.91 -5.88 -7.87
CA SER A 179 17.01 -6.65 -8.42
C SER A 179 18.28 -5.83 -8.28
N ALA A 180 19.18 -6.25 -7.40
CA ALA A 180 20.41 -5.53 -7.10
C ALA A 180 21.64 -6.36 -7.48
N GLY A 181 22.61 -5.68 -8.13
CA GLY A 181 23.87 -6.27 -8.57
C GLY A 181 23.81 -6.91 -9.94
N ALA A 182 24.87 -6.67 -10.72
CA ALA A 182 25.07 -7.31 -12.01
C ALA A 182 25.22 -8.83 -11.82
N GLY A 183 24.43 -9.61 -12.56
CA GLY A 183 24.53 -11.07 -12.52
C GLY A 183 23.66 -11.75 -11.47
N THR A 184 22.73 -11.06 -10.81
CA THR A 184 21.73 -11.71 -9.98
C THR A 184 20.80 -12.53 -10.87
N HIS A 185 20.94 -13.85 -10.80
CA HIS A 185 20.09 -14.75 -11.54
C HIS A 185 18.81 -15.04 -10.77
N TRP A 186 17.70 -14.49 -11.21
CA TRP A 186 16.39 -14.89 -10.74
C TRP A 186 15.93 -16.12 -11.51
N ASP A 187 15.50 -17.14 -10.82
CA ASP A 187 14.69 -18.20 -11.41
C ASP A 187 13.20 -17.94 -11.17
N SER A 188 12.34 -18.76 -11.75
CA SER A 188 10.89 -18.59 -11.64
C SER A 188 10.34 -18.77 -10.22
N ASN A 189 11.11 -19.32 -9.30
CA ASN A 189 10.72 -19.48 -7.90
C ASN A 189 11.25 -18.33 -7.04
N SER A 190 12.54 -18.03 -7.14
CA SER A 190 13.18 -16.97 -6.35
C SER A 190 12.62 -15.59 -6.66
N ILE A 191 12.23 -15.31 -7.92
CA ILE A 191 11.58 -14.04 -8.27
C ILE A 191 10.21 -13.86 -7.59
N ARG A 192 9.54 -14.93 -7.23
CA ARG A 192 8.22 -14.87 -6.57
C ARG A 192 8.28 -14.48 -5.12
N SER A 193 9.34 -14.89 -4.43
CA SER A 193 9.51 -14.73 -2.99
C SER A 193 11.00 -14.77 -2.64
N TYR A 194 11.53 -13.65 -2.17
CA TYR A 194 12.92 -13.55 -1.76
C TYR A 194 13.11 -12.46 -0.72
N ASN A 195 13.67 -12.80 0.43
CA ASN A 195 13.90 -11.86 1.54
C ASN A 195 12.64 -11.05 1.92
N GLU A 196 11.47 -11.65 1.89
CA GLU A 196 10.17 -10.98 2.05
C GLU A 196 10.06 -10.17 3.35
N SER A 197 10.70 -10.63 4.44
CA SER A 197 10.71 -9.95 5.74
C SER A 197 11.67 -8.76 5.81
N THR A 198 12.57 -8.62 4.84
CA THR A 198 13.61 -7.58 4.82
C THR A 198 13.53 -6.74 3.55
N PRO A 199 12.48 -5.94 3.37
CA PRO A 199 12.32 -5.09 2.19
C PRO A 199 13.52 -4.17 2.04
N SER A 200 14.07 -4.08 0.83
CA SER A 200 15.27 -3.32 0.55
C SER A 200 15.23 -2.70 -0.84
N ILE A 201 15.70 -1.47 -0.94
CA ILE A 201 15.90 -0.76 -2.21
C ILE A 201 17.31 -0.95 -2.77
N SER A 202 18.21 -1.58 -2.01
CA SER A 202 19.61 -1.76 -2.40
C SER A 202 20.09 -3.20 -2.40
N GLN A 203 19.28 -4.12 -1.87
CA GLN A 203 19.52 -5.56 -1.87
C GLN A 203 18.39 -6.29 -2.58
N SER A 204 18.69 -7.44 -3.14
CA SER A 204 17.68 -8.26 -3.81
C SER A 204 16.54 -8.64 -2.87
N TYR A 205 15.32 -8.36 -3.31
CA TYR A 205 14.08 -8.52 -2.56
C TYR A 205 12.93 -8.84 -3.51
N SER A 206 12.00 -9.68 -3.12
CA SER A 206 10.79 -9.91 -3.89
C SER A 206 9.60 -10.40 -3.06
N ILE A 207 8.47 -9.77 -3.30
CA ILE A 207 7.11 -10.18 -2.87
C ILE A 207 6.17 -10.29 -4.08
N LEU A 208 6.69 -10.68 -5.24
CA LEU A 208 5.93 -10.74 -6.48
C LEU A 208 4.69 -11.65 -6.36
N ASN A 209 4.76 -12.72 -5.58
CA ASN A 209 3.63 -13.60 -5.28
C ASN A 209 2.45 -12.88 -4.62
N LYS A 210 2.68 -11.73 -3.96
CA LYS A 210 1.66 -10.91 -3.28
C LYS A 210 1.16 -9.74 -4.14
N ALA A 211 1.82 -9.45 -5.27
CA ALA A 211 1.51 -8.29 -6.10
C ALA A 211 0.05 -8.24 -6.58
N ASN A 212 -0.55 -9.40 -6.87
CA ASN A 212 -1.96 -9.48 -7.25
C ASN A 212 -2.93 -9.07 -6.13
N ASN A 213 -2.53 -9.24 -4.86
CA ASN A 213 -3.32 -8.84 -3.70
C ASN A 213 -3.07 -7.36 -3.33
N ILE A 214 -1.91 -6.82 -3.73
CA ILE A 214 -1.50 -5.44 -3.45
C ILE A 214 -2.11 -4.47 -4.47
N LYS A 215 -2.16 -4.84 -5.75
CA LYS A 215 -2.61 -3.95 -6.83
C LYS A 215 -3.97 -3.31 -6.58
N ALA A 216 -4.09 -2.03 -6.87
CA ALA A 216 -5.35 -1.30 -6.81
C ALA A 216 -6.16 -1.49 -8.10
N ASN A 217 -7.48 -1.47 -7.97
CA ASN A 217 -8.37 -1.42 -9.12
C ASN A 217 -8.65 0.05 -9.47
N LEU A 218 -8.03 0.54 -10.51
CA LEU A 218 -8.12 1.91 -11.00
C LEU A 218 -9.07 1.98 -12.21
N GLY A 219 -10.34 1.67 -12.01
CA GLY A 219 -11.33 1.65 -13.10
C GLY A 219 -11.12 0.49 -14.07
N ASN A 220 -11.01 -0.74 -13.55
CA ASN A 220 -10.67 -1.98 -14.26
C ASN A 220 -9.23 -2.01 -14.82
N LYS A 221 -8.37 -1.14 -14.36
CA LYS A 221 -6.95 -1.07 -14.70
C LYS A 221 -6.10 -1.16 -13.44
N LEU A 222 -4.85 -1.52 -13.62
CA LEU A 222 -3.80 -1.45 -12.62
C LEU A 222 -2.63 -0.64 -13.20
N ASN A 223 -1.85 -0.02 -12.33
CA ASN A 223 -0.61 0.63 -12.73
C ASN A 223 0.57 -0.11 -12.12
N TYR A 224 1.63 -0.24 -12.90
CA TYR A 224 2.93 -0.70 -12.45
C TYR A 224 4.02 0.23 -12.97
N ARG A 225 5.12 0.25 -12.26
CA ARG A 225 6.26 1.11 -12.56
C ARG A 225 7.55 0.32 -12.53
N ILE A 226 8.46 0.65 -13.43
CA ILE A 226 9.83 0.16 -13.42
C ILE A 226 10.74 1.35 -13.33
N ASP A 227 11.71 1.30 -12.42
CA ASP A 227 12.79 2.26 -12.29
C ASP A 227 14.14 1.55 -12.34
N ALA A 228 15.15 2.29 -12.75
CA ALA A 228 16.54 1.85 -12.68
C ALA A 228 17.44 2.99 -12.16
N ASN A 229 18.42 2.62 -11.34
CA ASN A 229 19.45 3.48 -10.74
C ASN A 229 18.96 4.59 -9.81
N ALA A 230 17.87 5.26 -10.10
CA ALA A 230 17.19 6.21 -9.23
C ALA A 230 15.69 6.25 -9.55
N PHE A 231 14.87 6.55 -8.54
CA PHE A 231 13.42 6.60 -8.71
C PHE A 231 13.04 7.70 -9.71
N GLY A 232 12.23 7.31 -10.70
CA GLY A 232 11.79 8.21 -11.74
C GLY A 232 12.87 8.64 -12.75
N SER A 233 14.04 8.01 -12.79
CA SER A 233 15.12 8.39 -13.70
C SER A 233 15.17 7.55 -14.97
N TRP A 234 14.87 6.27 -14.88
CA TRP A 234 14.83 5.32 -16.00
C TRP A 234 13.62 4.40 -15.90
N GLY A 235 13.10 3.98 -17.06
CA GLY A 235 11.92 3.14 -17.14
C GLY A 235 10.65 3.96 -17.34
N GLY A 236 9.65 3.78 -16.50
CA GLY A 236 8.38 4.49 -16.64
C GLY A 236 7.23 3.87 -15.87
N VAL A 237 6.05 4.35 -16.18
CA VAL A 237 4.77 3.85 -15.67
C VAL A 237 3.97 3.27 -16.81
N TRP A 238 3.38 2.10 -16.56
CA TRP A 238 2.48 1.41 -17.49
C TRP A 238 1.13 1.17 -16.82
N GLU A 239 0.13 1.15 -17.66
CA GLU A 239 -1.22 0.77 -17.32
C GLU A 239 -1.56 -0.56 -17.99
N ALA A 240 -2.23 -1.45 -17.28
CA ALA A 240 -2.69 -2.73 -17.80
C ALA A 240 -4.10 -3.06 -17.29
N PRO A 241 -4.86 -3.97 -17.93
CA PRO A 241 -6.11 -4.46 -17.39
C PRO A 241 -5.94 -5.03 -15.98
N TYR A 242 -6.85 -4.71 -15.07
CA TYR A 242 -6.80 -5.19 -13.68
C TYR A 242 -6.79 -6.72 -13.57
N ALA A 243 -7.37 -7.42 -14.55
CA ALA A 243 -7.38 -8.87 -14.60
C ALA A 243 -5.99 -9.51 -14.84
N ASN A 244 -5.01 -8.73 -15.32
CA ASN A 244 -3.65 -9.24 -15.53
C ASN A 244 -3.02 -9.69 -14.22
N SER A 245 -2.30 -10.80 -14.27
CA SER A 245 -1.61 -11.39 -13.13
C SER A 245 -0.11 -11.19 -13.22
N PHE A 246 0.50 -10.70 -12.14
CA PHE A 246 1.97 -10.56 -12.05
C PHE A 246 2.73 -11.90 -12.03
N VAL A 247 2.03 -12.98 -11.76
CA VAL A 247 2.59 -14.34 -11.67
C VAL A 247 2.08 -15.27 -12.76
N ALA A 248 1.33 -14.74 -13.73
CA ALA A 248 0.87 -15.54 -14.86
C ALA A 248 2.03 -15.92 -15.76
N THR A 249 1.92 -17.11 -16.36
CA THR A 249 2.90 -17.65 -17.32
C THR A 249 2.41 -17.51 -18.77
N ALA A 250 1.34 -16.79 -19.00
CA ALA A 250 0.80 -16.49 -20.32
C ALA A 250 1.07 -15.04 -20.71
N ALA A 251 1.48 -14.80 -21.92
CA ALA A 251 1.75 -13.46 -22.44
C ALA A 251 0.50 -12.56 -22.35
N ALA A 252 0.67 -11.37 -21.83
CA ALA A 252 -0.35 -10.32 -21.81
C ALA A 252 0.23 -9.08 -22.49
N ASN A 253 -0.01 -8.92 -23.78
CA ASN A 253 0.50 -7.82 -24.61
C ASN A 253 -0.49 -6.67 -24.68
N ASN A 254 -1.07 -6.27 -23.53
CA ASN A 254 -2.13 -5.29 -23.45
C ASN A 254 -1.82 -4.17 -22.44
N SER A 255 -0.55 -3.98 -22.12
CA SER A 255 -0.09 -2.86 -21.30
C SER A 255 0.16 -1.64 -22.18
N THR A 256 -0.09 -0.45 -21.63
CA THR A 256 0.17 0.82 -22.31
C THR A 256 1.11 1.65 -21.46
N ASN A 257 2.20 2.15 -22.05
CA ASN A 257 3.06 3.11 -21.36
C ASN A 257 2.33 4.45 -21.25
N ILE A 258 2.17 4.94 -20.02
CA ILE A 258 1.50 6.21 -19.73
C ILE A 258 2.47 7.31 -19.30
N GLN A 259 3.70 6.95 -18.94
CA GLN A 259 4.76 7.89 -18.59
C GLN A 259 6.12 7.24 -18.85
N LYS A 260 6.97 7.91 -19.64
CA LYS A 260 8.39 7.55 -19.78
C LYS A 260 9.22 8.38 -18.80
N TYR A 261 10.20 7.74 -18.20
CA TYR A 261 11.27 8.42 -17.47
C TYR A 261 12.48 8.53 -18.39
N ASN A 262 12.94 9.76 -18.62
CA ASN A 262 13.99 10.04 -19.56
C ASN A 262 13.65 9.69 -21.04
N THR A 263 14.54 9.97 -21.97
CA THR A 263 14.38 9.70 -23.39
C THR A 263 15.02 8.36 -23.77
N TRP A 264 14.38 7.24 -23.42
CA TRP A 264 14.82 5.98 -23.98
C TRP A 264 14.13 5.74 -25.33
N THR A 265 14.91 5.29 -26.32
CA THR A 265 14.53 5.25 -27.74
C THR A 265 14.22 3.86 -28.26
N ILE A 266 14.10 2.87 -27.40
CA ILE A 266 13.80 1.50 -27.81
C ILE A 266 12.31 1.38 -28.19
N ASP A 267 11.92 2.03 -29.25
CA ASP A 267 10.67 1.82 -29.93
C ASP A 267 10.93 0.97 -31.17
N GLY A 268 10.81 -0.33 -31.01
CA GLY A 268 10.88 -1.25 -32.11
C GLY A 268 12.31 -1.58 -32.55
N ASP A 269 12.69 -2.82 -32.43
CA ASP A 269 13.74 -3.26 -33.31
C ASP A 269 13.15 -3.39 -34.71
N GLY A 270 13.96 -2.98 -35.67
CA GLY A 270 13.60 -2.98 -37.07
C GLY A 270 13.34 -4.36 -37.71
N SER A 271 13.30 -5.45 -36.94
CA SER A 271 13.13 -6.79 -37.47
C SER A 271 11.68 -7.28 -37.49
N ASN A 272 10.78 -6.71 -36.68
CA ASN A 272 9.37 -7.14 -36.65
C ASN A 272 8.33 -6.01 -36.49
N GLY A 273 8.69 -4.77 -36.56
CA GLY A 273 7.80 -3.61 -36.85
C GLY A 273 6.61 -3.32 -35.91
N THR A 274 6.31 -4.15 -34.95
CA THR A 274 5.05 -4.10 -34.19
C THR A 274 5.16 -4.30 -32.69
N GLN A 275 6.32 -4.54 -32.16
CA GLN A 275 6.50 -4.74 -30.72
C GLN A 275 7.25 -3.57 -30.10
N SER A 276 6.55 -2.48 -29.93
CA SER A 276 7.07 -1.37 -29.17
C SER A 276 7.10 -1.73 -27.70
N LEU A 277 8.19 -1.40 -27.01
CA LEU A 277 8.31 -1.50 -25.54
C LEU A 277 7.20 -0.77 -24.83
N THR A 278 6.57 0.20 -25.47
CA THR A 278 5.41 0.90 -24.95
C THR A 278 4.22 -0.01 -24.72
N ASN A 279 4.10 -1.11 -25.45
CA ASN A 279 2.90 -1.97 -25.43
C ASN A 279 3.12 -3.31 -24.73
N ASN A 280 4.36 -3.72 -24.46
CA ASN A 280 4.68 -5.09 -24.05
C ASN A 280 5.32 -5.23 -22.67
N MET A 281 5.52 -4.16 -21.93
CA MET A 281 6.18 -4.18 -20.63
C MET A 281 5.19 -4.31 -19.47
N PRO A 282 5.51 -5.05 -18.42
CA PRO A 282 6.61 -5.97 -18.15
C PRO A 282 6.22 -7.44 -18.33
N TRP A 283 5.10 -7.69 -18.98
CA TRP A 283 4.53 -9.01 -19.12
C TRP A 283 4.76 -9.59 -20.50
N LEU A 284 5.90 -10.20 -20.70
CA LEU A 284 6.01 -11.26 -21.65
C LEU A 284 6.40 -12.50 -20.89
N SER A 285 5.50 -13.42 -20.76
CA SER A 285 5.90 -14.72 -20.29
C SER A 285 5.51 -15.76 -21.31
N SER A 286 6.49 -16.33 -21.95
CA SER A 286 6.43 -17.74 -22.25
C SER A 286 7.05 -18.42 -21.03
N ALA A 287 6.32 -19.35 -20.41
CA ALA A 287 6.87 -20.08 -19.27
C ALA A 287 8.30 -20.57 -19.60
N PRO A 288 9.29 -20.42 -18.71
CA PRO A 288 9.21 -20.07 -17.29
C PRO A 288 9.57 -18.60 -16.98
N GLN A 289 9.38 -17.67 -17.87
CA GLN A 289 9.82 -16.29 -17.74
C GLN A 289 8.74 -15.46 -17.04
N LEU A 290 9.11 -14.80 -15.98
CA LEU A 290 8.29 -13.84 -15.23
C LEU A 290 8.95 -12.48 -15.27
N LEU A 291 8.17 -11.40 -15.41
CA LEU A 291 8.68 -10.04 -15.52
C LEU A 291 9.77 -9.91 -16.58
N SER A 292 9.51 -10.44 -17.76
CA SER A 292 10.44 -10.39 -18.89
C SER A 292 9.75 -9.78 -20.09
N THR A 293 10.43 -8.90 -20.80
CA THR A 293 10.04 -8.44 -22.12
C THR A 293 11.04 -8.91 -23.14
N TRP A 294 10.58 -9.58 -24.14
CA TRP A 294 11.43 -9.94 -25.28
C TRP A 294 11.41 -8.84 -26.31
N HIS A 295 12.59 -8.54 -26.82
CA HIS A 295 12.82 -7.64 -27.93
C HIS A 295 13.53 -8.44 -29.04
N GLY A 296 13.03 -8.39 -30.29
CA GLY A 296 13.32 -9.33 -31.38
C GLY A 296 14.76 -9.58 -31.79
N THR A 297 15.74 -8.83 -31.27
CA THR A 297 17.18 -9.03 -31.50
C THR A 297 17.93 -9.61 -30.30
N GLY A 298 17.23 -10.22 -29.35
CA GLY A 298 17.88 -10.79 -28.16
C GLY A 298 18.09 -9.80 -27.03
N ASN A 299 17.56 -8.59 -27.15
CA ASN A 299 17.54 -7.59 -26.08
C ASN A 299 16.27 -7.72 -25.26
N TRP A 300 16.42 -7.71 -23.95
CA TRP A 300 15.33 -7.86 -22.99
C TRP A 300 15.29 -6.62 -22.09
N PHE A 301 14.24 -5.86 -22.14
CA PHE A 301 14.10 -4.68 -21.31
C PHE A 301 13.43 -5.03 -19.98
N GLY A 302 14.08 -4.69 -18.85
CA GLY A 302 13.56 -4.97 -17.53
C GLY A 302 13.34 -6.45 -17.23
N SER A 303 13.96 -7.35 -18.00
CA SER A 303 13.83 -8.79 -17.77
C SER A 303 14.49 -9.20 -16.48
N MET A 304 13.77 -9.96 -15.67
CA MET A 304 14.23 -10.45 -14.38
C MET A 304 14.55 -11.94 -14.41
N VAL A 305 13.77 -12.72 -15.14
CA VAL A 305 13.94 -14.17 -15.21
C VAL A 305 14.18 -14.59 -16.66
N THR A 306 15.33 -15.17 -16.92
CA THR A 306 15.61 -15.85 -18.18
C THR A 306 16.12 -17.27 -17.90
N ASN A 307 15.60 -18.24 -18.61
CA ASN A 307 16.07 -19.63 -18.52
C ASN A 307 17.03 -20.00 -19.65
N GLN A 308 17.50 -19.03 -20.42
CA GLN A 308 18.42 -19.29 -21.52
C GLN A 308 19.86 -19.04 -21.09
N THR A 309 20.67 -20.09 -21.16
CA THR A 309 22.12 -20.01 -20.99
C THR A 309 22.73 -19.21 -22.14
N GLY A 310 23.49 -18.18 -21.80
CA GLY A 310 24.18 -17.31 -22.77
C GLY A 310 23.49 -15.98 -23.07
N TRP A 311 22.33 -15.71 -22.46
CA TRP A 311 21.69 -14.43 -22.56
C TRP A 311 22.11 -13.56 -21.37
N ASN A 312 22.23 -12.25 -21.60
CA ASN A 312 22.60 -11.33 -20.54
C ASN A 312 21.58 -11.39 -19.43
N THR A 313 22.07 -11.66 -18.25
CA THR A 313 21.26 -11.82 -17.07
C THR A 313 20.68 -10.48 -16.61
N ALA A 314 19.44 -10.52 -16.18
CA ALA A 314 18.80 -9.38 -15.58
C ALA A 314 19.64 -8.77 -14.41
N PRO A 315 19.53 -7.48 -14.16
CA PRO A 315 18.61 -6.54 -14.80
C PRO A 315 19.19 -5.98 -16.09
N TYR A 316 18.45 -6.09 -17.16
CA TYR A 316 18.91 -5.68 -18.48
C TYR A 316 18.02 -4.59 -19.06
N ILE A 317 18.60 -3.42 -19.29
CA ILE A 317 17.99 -2.30 -20.00
C ILE A 317 18.98 -1.88 -21.08
N THR A 318 18.76 -2.28 -22.32
CA THR A 318 19.58 -1.81 -23.43
C THR A 318 18.76 -1.00 -24.42
N PRO A 319 19.45 -0.28 -25.33
CA PRO A 319 20.92 -0.16 -25.47
C PRO A 319 21.54 0.88 -24.55
N GLU A 320 20.75 1.73 -23.88
CA GLU A 320 21.25 2.93 -23.23
C GLU A 320 21.78 2.70 -21.80
N LEU A 321 21.38 1.58 -21.18
CA LEU A 321 21.80 1.26 -19.82
C LEU A 321 22.24 -0.20 -19.72
N THR A 322 23.49 -0.45 -20.05
CA THR A 322 24.11 -1.76 -19.81
C THR A 322 24.34 -1.95 -18.31
N ALA A 323 23.73 -2.99 -17.74
CA ALA A 323 23.90 -3.39 -16.35
C ALA A 323 23.61 -2.25 -15.33
N PRO A 324 22.35 -1.81 -15.18
CA PRO A 324 22.01 -0.95 -14.06
C PRO A 324 22.37 -1.64 -12.74
N ASN A 325 22.88 -0.88 -11.77
CA ASN A 325 23.24 -1.44 -10.47
C ASN A 325 22.01 -1.99 -9.73
N VAL A 326 20.84 -1.41 -9.98
CA VAL A 326 19.59 -1.83 -9.37
C VAL A 326 18.40 -1.48 -10.28
N ILE A 327 17.43 -2.41 -10.32
CA ILE A 327 16.10 -2.19 -10.91
C ILE A 327 15.04 -2.44 -9.84
N TRP A 328 14.00 -1.63 -9.84
CA TRP A 328 12.84 -1.76 -8.97
C TRP A 328 11.57 -1.95 -9.78
N TYR A 329 10.71 -2.86 -9.32
CA TYR A 329 9.34 -3.00 -9.79
C TYR A 329 8.37 -2.61 -8.69
N TRP A 330 7.40 -1.81 -9.06
CA TRP A 330 6.38 -1.26 -8.19
C TRP A 330 4.99 -1.55 -8.73
N VAL A 331 4.04 -1.63 -7.83
CA VAL A 331 2.62 -1.77 -8.16
C VAL A 331 1.79 -0.72 -7.42
N LYS A 332 0.73 -0.30 -8.10
CA LYS A 332 -0.27 0.62 -7.56
C LYS A 332 -1.66 0.17 -7.98
#